data_d7abdded2d46ca5ab930a2e1d62db946
#
_entry.id   d7abdded2d46ca5ab930a2e1d62db946
#
_cell.length_a   1.000
_cell.length_b   1.000
_cell.length_c   1.000
_cell.angle_alpha   90.00
_cell.angle_beta   90.00
_cell.angle_gamma   90.00
#
_symmetry.space_group_name_H-M   'P 1'
#
loop_
_entity.id
_entity.type
_entity.pdbx_description
1 polymer ?
#
loop_
_entity_poly.entity_id
_entity_poly.type
_entity_poly.pdbx_seq_one_letter_code
_entity_poly.pdbx_strand_id
1 'polypeptide(L)'
;MLVPALLGACAPAATQPVTVQASTPVSGVSFYPQQSGLAWSYQLEGEDAAAPVYTLRSLGPTVFAGQPVVSFQLTGRGADQTWFRTVGADGVRLLGLRKPGVNVRLDPPWQEYPAEAAWRVGLAWQGQSEITLSGDDGRVQKRGQLNYSYVVQERRTVQTPGGRFDVWVVTRQISDTVGGLFPATQQLWFSPFVGEVRSPEALLLTGRNFTTRSGGQ
;
A
#
# COMPACT_ATOMS: atom_id res chain seq x y z
N MET A 1 8.52 -70.83 14.71
CA MET A 1 8.22 -69.47 15.19
C MET A 1 8.20 -68.53 13.97
N LEU A 2 7.00 -68.19 13.48
CA LEU A 2 6.83 -67.24 12.40
C LEU A 2 6.48 -65.86 12.98
N VAL A 3 7.23 -64.83 12.58
CA VAL A 3 6.95 -63.44 12.94
C VAL A 3 6.23 -62.79 11.77
N PRO A 4 5.04 -62.20 11.94
CA PRO A 4 4.37 -61.46 10.85
C PRO A 4 4.94 -60.05 10.76
N ALA A 5 5.34 -59.64 9.54
CA ALA A 5 5.72 -58.29 9.19
C ALA A 5 4.46 -57.42 8.96
N LEU A 6 4.29 -56.36 9.77
CA LEU A 6 3.26 -55.34 9.60
C LEU A 6 3.74 -54.33 8.56
N LEU A 7 3.13 -54.29 7.39
CA LEU A 7 3.27 -53.26 6.38
C LEU A 7 2.34 -52.08 6.74
N GLY A 8 2.92 -51.01 7.23
CA GLY A 8 2.22 -49.73 7.44
C GLY A 8 2.01 -48.99 6.12
N ALA A 9 0.78 -48.86 5.65
CA ALA A 9 0.41 -48.06 4.51
C ALA A 9 0.34 -46.59 4.94
N CYS A 10 1.24 -45.73 4.43
CA CYS A 10 1.11 -44.30 4.50
C CYS A 10 0.02 -43.80 3.54
N ALA A 11 -1.10 -43.35 4.04
CA ALA A 11 -2.12 -42.69 3.24
C ALA A 11 -1.64 -41.22 2.93
N PRO A 12 -1.80 -40.74 1.68
CA PRO A 12 -1.48 -39.37 1.36
C PRO A 12 -2.45 -38.42 2.06
N ALA A 13 -1.91 -37.35 2.70
CA ALA A 13 -2.69 -36.29 3.30
C ALA A 13 -3.54 -35.59 2.25
N ALA A 14 -4.86 -35.61 2.41
CA ALA A 14 -5.77 -34.90 1.55
C ALA A 14 -5.54 -33.38 1.69
N THR A 15 -5.10 -32.74 0.61
CA THR A 15 -4.99 -31.29 0.48
C THR A 15 -6.41 -30.70 0.52
N GLN A 16 -6.76 -30.03 1.61
CA GLN A 16 -8.05 -29.34 1.70
C GLN A 16 -8.07 -28.18 0.71
N PRO A 17 -9.13 -28.01 -0.08
CA PRO A 17 -9.26 -26.84 -0.96
C PRO A 17 -9.34 -25.58 -0.12
N VAL A 18 -8.46 -24.61 -0.42
CA VAL A 18 -8.52 -23.26 0.14
C VAL A 18 -9.83 -22.63 -0.35
N THR A 19 -10.80 -22.51 0.55
CA THR A 19 -12.05 -21.82 0.26
C THR A 19 -11.73 -20.33 0.11
N VAL A 20 -11.71 -19.82 -1.12
CA VAL A 20 -11.67 -18.39 -1.39
C VAL A 20 -12.98 -17.81 -0.85
N GLN A 21 -12.91 -17.09 0.26
CA GLN A 21 -14.06 -16.38 0.78
C GLN A 21 -14.52 -15.39 -0.28
N ALA A 22 -15.75 -15.56 -0.75
CA ALA A 22 -16.41 -14.61 -1.64
C ALA A 22 -16.42 -13.24 -0.95
N SER A 23 -15.69 -12.28 -1.52
CA SER A 23 -15.64 -10.92 -1.01
C SER A 23 -17.02 -10.28 -1.17
N THR A 24 -17.58 -9.79 -0.07
CA THR A 24 -18.80 -8.97 -0.10
C THR A 24 -18.52 -7.74 -0.96
N PRO A 25 -19.34 -7.42 -1.97
CA PRO A 25 -19.11 -6.22 -2.78
C PRO A 25 -19.17 -4.99 -1.88
N VAL A 26 -18.09 -4.27 -1.72
CA VAL A 26 -18.08 -2.97 -1.04
C VAL A 26 -18.68 -1.97 -2.02
N SER A 27 -19.95 -1.60 -1.78
CA SER A 27 -20.60 -0.56 -2.58
C SER A 27 -20.00 0.80 -2.23
N GLY A 28 -19.56 1.55 -3.25
CA GLY A 28 -19.12 2.93 -3.09
C GLY A 28 -17.67 3.10 -2.65
N VAL A 29 -16.73 2.38 -3.29
CA VAL A 29 -15.29 2.68 -3.13
C VAL A 29 -15.02 4.11 -3.54
N SER A 30 -14.36 4.89 -2.66
CA SER A 30 -13.99 6.29 -2.91
C SER A 30 -12.86 6.40 -3.95
N PHE A 31 -12.69 7.60 -4.52
CA PHE A 31 -11.61 7.91 -5.46
C PHE A 31 -10.23 7.48 -4.90
N TYR A 32 -9.98 7.79 -3.63
CA TYR A 32 -8.89 7.22 -2.84
C TYR A 32 -9.48 6.13 -1.92
N PRO A 33 -9.35 4.83 -2.25
CA PRO A 33 -9.96 3.75 -1.49
C PRO A 33 -9.45 3.71 -0.05
N GLN A 34 -10.36 3.88 0.93
CA GLN A 34 -10.01 3.97 2.34
C GLN A 34 -10.93 3.19 3.28
N GLN A 35 -11.99 2.60 2.74
CA GLN A 35 -12.98 1.88 3.54
C GLN A 35 -12.31 0.71 4.27
N SER A 36 -12.69 0.51 5.54
CA SER A 36 -12.17 -0.59 6.36
C SER A 36 -12.44 -1.94 5.71
N GLY A 37 -11.44 -2.82 5.76
CA GLY A 37 -11.52 -4.17 5.20
C GLY A 37 -11.13 -4.30 3.73
N LEU A 38 -10.91 -3.19 3.00
CA LEU A 38 -10.32 -3.26 1.67
C LEU A 38 -8.94 -3.90 1.75
N ALA A 39 -8.63 -4.79 0.80
CA ALA A 39 -7.34 -5.46 0.72
C ALA A 39 -6.85 -5.54 -0.72
N TRP A 40 -5.56 -5.38 -0.89
CA TRP A 40 -4.82 -5.50 -2.13
C TRP A 40 -3.70 -6.51 -1.95
N SER A 41 -3.47 -7.35 -2.96
CA SER A 41 -2.34 -8.27 -3.04
C SER A 41 -1.33 -7.75 -4.05
N TYR A 42 -0.06 -7.83 -3.72
CA TYR A 42 1.04 -7.34 -4.55
C TYR A 42 2.17 -8.35 -4.64
N GLN A 43 2.93 -8.30 -5.73
CA GLN A 43 4.22 -8.97 -5.91
C GLN A 43 5.25 -7.99 -6.44
N LEU A 44 6.54 -8.27 -6.27
CA LEU A 44 7.58 -7.46 -6.89
C LEU A 44 7.47 -7.57 -8.41
N GLU A 45 7.75 -6.47 -9.09
CA GLU A 45 7.76 -6.44 -10.55
C GLU A 45 8.80 -7.44 -11.10
N GLY A 46 8.37 -8.30 -12.03
CA GLY A 46 9.21 -9.33 -12.63
C GLY A 46 9.28 -10.66 -11.89
N GLU A 47 8.59 -10.81 -10.76
CA GLU A 47 8.51 -12.10 -10.06
C GLU A 47 7.51 -13.06 -10.71
N ASP A 48 7.74 -14.37 -10.46
CA ASP A 48 6.82 -15.44 -10.85
C ASP A 48 5.46 -15.29 -10.14
N ALA A 49 4.38 -15.64 -10.86
CA ALA A 49 3.02 -15.57 -10.34
C ALA A 49 2.79 -16.44 -9.09
N ALA A 50 3.61 -17.47 -8.86
CA ALA A 50 3.58 -18.33 -7.69
C ALA A 50 4.34 -17.73 -6.47
N ALA A 51 5.05 -16.61 -6.64
CA ALA A 51 5.80 -16.00 -5.55
C ALA A 51 4.84 -15.53 -4.43
N PRO A 52 5.27 -15.59 -3.16
CA PRO A 52 4.46 -15.09 -2.04
C PRO A 52 4.11 -13.62 -2.20
N VAL A 53 2.89 -13.24 -1.84
CA VAL A 53 2.37 -11.88 -1.99
C VAL A 53 2.66 -11.01 -0.76
N TYR A 54 2.74 -9.70 -0.99
CA TYR A 54 2.48 -8.69 0.02
C TYR A 54 0.99 -8.40 0.08
N THR A 55 0.46 -8.12 1.26
CA THR A 55 -0.93 -7.74 1.44
C THR A 55 -1.01 -6.35 2.07
N LEU A 56 -1.59 -5.39 1.36
CA LEU A 56 -1.99 -4.10 1.90
C LEU A 56 -3.45 -4.18 2.35
N ARG A 57 -3.76 -3.71 3.55
CA ARG A 57 -5.13 -3.64 4.07
C ARG A 57 -5.45 -2.25 4.60
N SER A 58 -6.64 -1.75 4.28
CA SER A 58 -7.22 -0.63 5.01
C SER A 58 -7.82 -1.14 6.31
N LEU A 59 -7.27 -0.71 7.42
CA LEU A 59 -7.78 -1.05 8.76
C LEU A 59 -8.91 -0.11 9.19
N GLY A 60 -9.11 1.00 8.45
CA GLY A 60 -10.14 2.00 8.72
C GLY A 60 -9.71 3.09 9.70
N PRO A 61 -10.71 3.84 10.25
CA PRO A 61 -10.46 4.99 11.08
C PRO A 61 -9.71 4.64 12.39
N THR A 62 -8.77 5.50 12.76
CA THR A 62 -8.01 5.43 14.02
C THR A 62 -7.53 6.83 14.42
N VAL A 63 -6.71 6.93 15.46
CA VAL A 63 -6.06 8.18 15.90
C VAL A 63 -4.55 7.99 15.82
N PHE A 64 -3.87 8.95 15.22
CA PHE A 64 -2.40 9.03 15.20
C PHE A 64 -1.96 10.44 15.57
N ALA A 65 -1.05 10.56 16.55
CA ALA A 65 -0.57 11.84 17.07
C ALA A 65 -1.71 12.83 17.47
N GLY A 66 -2.82 12.30 18.02
CA GLY A 66 -3.98 13.09 18.43
C GLY A 66 -4.92 13.50 17.29
N GLN A 67 -4.67 13.08 16.05
CA GLN A 67 -5.50 13.43 14.89
C GLN A 67 -6.25 12.20 14.36
N PRO A 68 -7.53 12.35 13.92
CA PRO A 68 -8.26 11.30 13.24
C PRO A 68 -7.64 11.01 11.88
N VAL A 69 -7.38 9.72 11.61
CA VAL A 69 -6.73 9.23 10.39
C VAL A 69 -7.36 7.91 9.94
N VAL A 70 -7.00 7.48 8.74
CA VAL A 70 -7.20 6.10 8.27
C VAL A 70 -5.87 5.39 8.29
N SER A 71 -5.81 4.17 8.84
CA SER A 71 -4.60 3.37 8.83
C SER A 71 -4.63 2.29 7.75
N PHE A 72 -3.46 2.08 7.16
CA PHE A 72 -3.21 1.06 6.14
C PHE A 72 -2.01 0.22 6.57
N GLN A 73 -2.14 -1.10 6.52
CA GLN A 73 -1.05 -2.00 6.92
C GLN A 73 -0.61 -2.86 5.74
N LEU A 74 0.69 -2.87 5.47
CA LEU A 74 1.35 -3.79 4.56
C LEU A 74 1.98 -4.92 5.37
N THR A 75 1.67 -6.16 5.00
CA THR A 75 2.23 -7.37 5.60
C THR A 75 2.67 -8.36 4.52
N GLY A 76 3.43 -9.37 4.92
CA GLY A 76 3.91 -10.42 4.04
C GLY A 76 5.39 -10.27 3.69
N ARG A 77 6.08 -11.39 3.49
CA ARG A 77 7.51 -11.46 3.12
C ARG A 77 8.44 -10.66 4.06
N GLY A 78 8.11 -10.64 5.36
CA GLY A 78 8.84 -9.86 6.35
C GLY A 78 8.47 -8.39 6.44
N ALA A 79 7.59 -7.89 5.57
CA ALA A 79 7.04 -6.54 5.72
C ALA A 79 6.02 -6.51 6.88
N ASP A 80 6.15 -5.49 7.71
CA ASP A 80 5.16 -5.07 8.70
C ASP A 80 5.26 -3.55 8.83
N GLN A 81 4.40 -2.86 8.09
CA GLN A 81 4.41 -1.41 8.06
C GLN A 81 2.99 -0.88 8.07
N THR A 82 2.73 0.12 8.92
CA THR A 82 1.44 0.82 8.97
C THR A 82 1.63 2.28 8.61
N TRP A 83 0.82 2.79 7.68
CA TRP A 83 0.73 4.21 7.32
C TRP A 83 -0.50 4.84 7.94
N PHE A 84 -0.39 6.09 8.37
CA PHE A 84 -1.46 6.90 8.95
C PHE A 84 -1.74 8.10 8.05
N ARG A 85 -2.90 8.07 7.39
CA ARG A 85 -3.27 9.03 6.35
C ARG A 85 -4.55 9.78 6.69
N THR A 86 -4.61 11.05 6.35
CA THR A 86 -5.89 11.74 6.18
C THR A 86 -6.29 11.65 4.72
N VAL A 87 -7.57 11.38 4.47
CA VAL A 87 -8.16 11.31 3.12
C VAL A 87 -9.37 12.25 3.11
N GLY A 88 -9.33 13.26 2.27
CA GLY A 88 -10.36 14.30 2.20
C GLY A 88 -10.50 14.91 0.81
N ALA A 89 -11.28 15.97 0.72
CA ALA A 89 -11.53 16.69 -0.54
C ALA A 89 -10.26 17.30 -1.15
N ASP A 90 -9.27 17.60 -0.32
CA ASP A 90 -7.97 18.15 -0.72
C ASP A 90 -6.91 17.07 -1.03
N GLY A 91 -7.30 15.80 -1.04
CA GLY A 91 -6.47 14.65 -1.41
C GLY A 91 -6.06 13.80 -0.22
N VAL A 92 -4.87 13.21 -0.29
CA VAL A 92 -4.33 12.30 0.71
C VAL A 92 -3.04 12.86 1.30
N ARG A 93 -2.97 12.90 2.63
CA ARG A 93 -1.76 13.31 3.36
C ARG A 93 -1.31 12.21 4.31
N LEU A 94 -0.02 11.92 4.30
CA LEU A 94 0.64 11.03 5.24
C LEU A 94 1.08 11.81 6.47
N LEU A 95 0.57 11.43 7.64
CA LEU A 95 0.96 12.01 8.93
C LEU A 95 2.16 11.26 9.53
N GLY A 96 2.32 10.01 9.17
CA GLY A 96 3.42 9.18 9.66
C GLY A 96 3.25 7.72 9.32
N LEU A 97 4.22 6.95 9.75
CA LEU A 97 4.22 5.50 9.58
C LEU A 97 4.86 4.81 10.78
N ARG A 98 4.53 3.53 10.92
CA ARG A 98 5.13 2.64 11.94
C ARG A 98 5.71 1.41 11.25
N LYS A 99 6.92 1.06 11.67
CA LYS A 99 7.58 -0.24 11.42
C LYS A 99 8.00 -0.83 12.75
N PRO A 100 8.32 -2.12 12.86
CA PRO A 100 8.85 -2.69 14.10
C PRO A 100 10.04 -1.88 14.64
N GLY A 101 9.95 -1.41 15.88
CA GLY A 101 10.98 -0.61 16.54
C GLY A 101 11.07 0.87 16.13
N VAL A 102 10.28 1.33 15.13
CA VAL A 102 10.38 2.70 14.63
C VAL A 102 9.00 3.30 14.35
N ASN A 103 8.76 4.48 14.94
CA ASN A 103 7.62 5.33 14.63
C ASN A 103 8.13 6.60 13.94
N VAL A 104 7.54 6.95 12.82
CA VAL A 104 7.85 8.15 12.03
C VAL A 104 6.67 9.09 12.10
N ARG A 105 6.88 10.34 12.52
CA ARG A 105 5.91 11.42 12.43
C ARG A 105 6.41 12.48 11.44
N LEU A 106 5.50 13.02 10.66
CA LEU A 106 5.73 14.07 9.65
C LEU A 106 4.92 15.33 10.02
N ASP A 107 5.57 16.49 10.03
CA ASP A 107 4.97 17.77 10.37
C ASP A 107 5.54 18.92 9.51
N PRO A 108 4.75 19.62 8.67
CA PRO A 108 3.38 19.29 8.32
C PRO A 108 3.24 17.93 7.64
N PRO A 109 2.02 17.32 7.58
CA PRO A 109 1.78 16.09 6.89
C PRO A 109 2.20 16.14 5.41
N TRP A 110 2.80 15.06 4.93
CA TRP A 110 3.26 14.92 3.55
C TRP A 110 2.07 14.73 2.59
N GLN A 111 1.91 15.61 1.59
CA GLN A 111 0.91 15.45 0.54
C GLN A 111 1.30 14.32 -0.42
N GLU A 112 0.70 13.13 -0.26
CA GLU A 112 0.97 11.98 -1.13
C GLU A 112 0.19 12.07 -2.44
N TYR A 113 -1.09 12.48 -2.40
CA TYR A 113 -1.94 12.64 -3.57
C TYR A 113 -2.70 13.96 -3.52
N PRO A 114 -2.90 14.62 -4.68
CA PRO A 114 -3.65 15.88 -4.77
C PRO A 114 -5.16 15.63 -4.64
N ALA A 115 -5.94 16.71 -4.61
CA ALA A 115 -7.40 16.64 -4.72
C ALA A 115 -7.83 15.90 -6.00
N GLU A 116 -8.97 15.17 -5.93
CA GLU A 116 -9.51 14.40 -7.05
C GLU A 116 -9.61 15.23 -8.34
N ALA A 117 -10.17 16.45 -8.24
CA ALA A 117 -10.37 17.33 -9.40
C ALA A 117 -9.07 17.89 -10.01
N ALA A 118 -7.92 17.74 -9.34
CA ALA A 118 -6.65 18.31 -9.81
C ALA A 118 -5.92 17.42 -10.82
N TRP A 119 -6.26 16.14 -10.92
CA TRP A 119 -5.52 15.17 -11.73
C TRP A 119 -5.51 15.51 -13.21
N ARG A 120 -4.33 15.75 -13.74
CA ARG A 120 -4.04 15.95 -15.19
C ARG A 120 -2.58 15.66 -15.46
N VAL A 121 -2.24 15.34 -16.71
CA VAL A 121 -0.85 15.24 -17.17
C VAL A 121 -0.14 16.57 -16.97
N GLY A 122 1.11 16.55 -16.51
CA GLY A 122 1.90 17.72 -16.17
C GLY A 122 1.57 18.34 -14.80
N LEU A 123 0.57 17.83 -14.04
CA LEU A 123 0.37 18.26 -12.67
C LEU A 123 1.62 17.97 -11.85
N ALA A 124 2.11 18.99 -11.14
CA ALA A 124 3.24 18.84 -10.22
C ALA A 124 2.86 19.41 -8.85
N TRP A 125 3.36 18.79 -7.80
CA TRP A 125 3.29 19.30 -6.42
C TRP A 125 4.55 18.94 -5.66
N GLN A 126 4.86 19.71 -4.66
CA GLN A 126 6.03 19.54 -3.81
C GLN A 126 5.77 20.03 -2.41
N GLY A 127 6.62 19.66 -1.48
CA GLY A 127 6.53 20.11 -0.11
C GLY A 127 7.72 19.66 0.73
N GLN A 128 7.62 20.02 2.00
CA GLN A 128 8.61 19.72 3.00
C GLN A 128 7.91 19.32 4.30
N SER A 129 8.49 18.37 5.04
CA SER A 129 8.02 17.94 6.36
C SER A 129 9.21 17.82 7.31
N GLU A 130 9.05 18.20 8.55
CA GLU A 130 9.94 17.73 9.62
C GLU A 130 9.67 16.25 9.89
N ILE A 131 10.75 15.46 10.00
CA ILE A 131 10.69 14.05 10.39
C ILE A 131 11.07 13.95 11.87
N THR A 132 10.23 13.28 12.64
CA THR A 132 10.59 12.81 13.98
C THR A 132 10.56 11.30 14.01
N LEU A 133 11.71 10.68 14.29
CA LEU A 133 11.84 9.24 14.54
C LEU A 133 11.80 8.98 16.04
N SER A 134 10.99 8.02 16.46
CA SER A 134 10.95 7.55 17.85
C SER A 134 10.92 6.03 17.90
N GLY A 135 11.40 5.46 19.00
CA GLY A 135 11.25 4.04 19.29
C GLY A 135 9.83 3.68 19.74
N ASP A 136 9.60 2.40 20.01
CA ASP A 136 8.31 1.90 20.55
C ASP A 136 8.03 2.42 21.96
N ASP A 137 9.07 2.85 22.69
CA ASP A 137 8.97 3.52 24.01
C ASP A 137 8.59 5.02 23.89
N GLY A 138 8.40 5.53 22.68
CA GLY A 138 8.07 6.93 22.41
C GLY A 138 9.25 7.90 22.51
N ARG A 139 10.46 7.44 22.86
CA ARG A 139 11.63 8.32 22.92
C ARG A 139 12.08 8.73 21.52
N VAL A 140 12.29 10.04 21.33
CA VAL A 140 12.82 10.58 20.09
C VAL A 140 14.27 10.14 19.91
N GLN A 141 14.53 9.44 18.80
CA GLN A 141 15.85 8.96 18.42
C GLN A 141 16.56 9.92 17.45
N LYS A 142 15.79 10.49 16.52
CA LYS A 142 16.32 11.38 15.48
C LYS A 142 15.26 12.38 15.00
N ARG A 143 15.73 13.55 14.56
CA ARG A 143 14.92 14.52 13.82
C ARG A 143 15.63 14.91 12.54
N GLY A 144 14.88 15.31 11.54
CA GLY A 144 15.41 15.78 10.27
C GLY A 144 14.31 16.33 9.39
N GLN A 145 14.64 16.52 8.12
CA GLN A 145 13.74 17.07 7.13
C GLN A 145 13.53 16.08 5.97
N LEU A 146 12.34 16.09 5.43
CA LEU A 146 11.93 15.43 4.21
C LEU A 146 11.56 16.50 3.20
N ASN A 147 12.12 16.44 1.99
CA ASN A 147 11.65 17.19 0.84
C ASN A 147 11.08 16.20 -0.17
N TYR A 148 9.98 16.55 -0.79
CA TYR A 148 9.35 15.70 -1.80
C TYR A 148 8.84 16.53 -2.97
N SER A 149 8.87 15.94 -4.15
CA SER A 149 8.24 16.47 -5.34
C SER A 149 7.63 15.34 -6.17
N TYR A 150 6.56 15.65 -6.87
CA TYR A 150 5.80 14.74 -7.71
C TYR A 150 5.49 15.39 -9.04
N VAL A 151 5.44 14.58 -10.10
CA VAL A 151 4.97 14.99 -11.42
C VAL A 151 4.14 13.86 -12.02
N VAL A 152 2.94 14.18 -12.48
CA VAL A 152 2.11 13.29 -13.31
C VAL A 152 2.68 13.30 -14.71
N GLN A 153 3.31 12.20 -15.13
CA GLN A 153 3.99 12.10 -16.41
C GLN A 153 3.01 11.87 -17.57
N GLU A 154 2.11 10.93 -17.37
CA GLU A 154 1.16 10.50 -18.40
C GLU A 154 -0.06 9.80 -17.79
N ARG A 155 -1.08 9.60 -18.62
CA ARG A 155 -2.18 8.68 -18.36
C ARG A 155 -2.12 7.57 -19.40
N ARG A 156 -2.14 6.32 -18.98
CA ARG A 156 -2.12 5.17 -19.89
C ARG A 156 -2.87 3.97 -19.32
N THR A 157 -3.18 3.02 -20.18
CA THR A 157 -3.68 1.71 -19.78
C THR A 157 -2.50 0.77 -19.56
N VAL A 158 -2.50 0.04 -18.46
CA VAL A 158 -1.49 -0.97 -18.10
C VAL A 158 -2.15 -2.31 -17.86
N GLN A 159 -1.38 -3.39 -18.07
CA GLN A 159 -1.76 -4.75 -17.72
C GLN A 159 -0.87 -5.21 -16.57
N THR A 160 -1.50 -5.72 -15.49
CA THR A 160 -0.82 -6.40 -14.38
C THR A 160 -1.45 -7.77 -14.16
N PRO A 161 -0.88 -8.65 -13.32
CA PRO A 161 -1.56 -9.90 -12.96
C PRO A 161 -2.94 -9.68 -12.33
N GLY A 162 -3.17 -8.53 -11.67
CA GLY A 162 -4.46 -8.15 -11.07
C GLY A 162 -5.50 -7.61 -12.06
N GLY A 163 -5.15 -7.47 -13.35
CA GLY A 163 -6.06 -7.02 -14.40
C GLY A 163 -5.54 -5.85 -15.23
N ARG A 164 -6.45 -5.25 -16.02
CA ARG A 164 -6.19 -4.08 -16.85
C ARG A 164 -6.69 -2.83 -16.15
N PHE A 165 -5.87 -1.77 -16.13
CA PHE A 165 -6.15 -0.53 -15.41
C PHE A 165 -5.77 0.70 -16.22
N ASP A 166 -6.62 1.73 -16.18
CA ASP A 166 -6.24 3.07 -16.59
C ASP A 166 -5.58 3.77 -15.41
N VAL A 167 -4.33 4.19 -15.60
CA VAL A 167 -3.50 4.73 -14.52
C VAL A 167 -2.95 6.10 -14.84
N TRP A 168 -2.72 6.89 -13.81
CA TRP A 168 -1.82 8.01 -13.80
C TRP A 168 -0.43 7.52 -13.43
N VAL A 169 0.55 7.74 -14.31
CA VAL A 169 1.96 7.47 -14.04
C VAL A 169 2.56 8.68 -13.37
N VAL A 170 3.03 8.50 -12.15
CA VAL A 170 3.56 9.58 -11.32
C VAL A 170 5.02 9.29 -10.97
N THR A 171 5.90 10.24 -11.21
CA THR A 171 7.27 10.21 -10.70
C THR A 171 7.33 10.98 -9.40
N ARG A 172 7.93 10.37 -8.38
CA ARG A 172 8.19 10.93 -7.07
C ARG A 172 9.69 11.06 -6.84
N GLN A 173 10.13 12.21 -6.36
CA GLN A 173 11.50 12.43 -5.89
C GLN A 173 11.45 12.77 -4.40
N ILE A 174 12.33 12.17 -3.63
CA ILE A 174 12.43 12.36 -2.19
C ILE A 174 13.88 12.55 -1.79
N SER A 175 14.10 13.44 -0.83
CA SER A 175 15.35 13.52 -0.08
C SER A 175 15.04 13.70 1.40
N ASP A 176 15.78 13.01 2.26
CA ASP A 176 15.67 13.16 3.71
C ASP A 176 17.04 13.29 4.36
N THR A 177 17.09 13.91 5.54
CA THR A 177 18.31 14.08 6.33
C THR A 177 18.46 13.07 7.47
N VAL A 178 17.55 12.09 7.55
CA VAL A 178 17.56 11.08 8.62
C VAL A 178 18.19 9.75 8.20
N GLY A 179 18.58 9.60 6.94
CA GLY A 179 19.37 8.46 6.48
C GLY A 179 18.63 7.50 5.53
N GLY A 180 17.87 8.06 4.58
CA GLY A 180 17.32 7.28 3.48
C GLY A 180 16.12 6.41 3.90
N LEU A 181 15.12 7.02 4.53
CA LEU A 181 13.86 6.34 4.85
C LEU A 181 13.11 5.87 3.59
N PHE A 182 13.35 6.57 2.48
CA PHE A 182 12.70 6.33 1.19
C PHE A 182 13.72 6.37 0.05
N PRO A 183 13.55 5.55 -1.02
CA PRO A 183 14.32 5.67 -2.25
C PRO A 183 14.19 7.07 -2.86
N ALA A 184 15.30 7.61 -3.39
CA ALA A 184 15.38 8.99 -3.86
C ALA A 184 14.44 9.28 -5.05
N THR A 185 14.29 8.33 -5.97
CA THR A 185 13.39 8.44 -7.13
C THR A 185 12.55 7.19 -7.25
N GLN A 186 11.25 7.38 -7.42
CA GLN A 186 10.29 6.28 -7.51
C GLN A 186 9.24 6.62 -8.56
N GLN A 187 8.72 5.59 -9.23
CA GLN A 187 7.57 5.69 -10.10
C GLN A 187 6.42 4.88 -9.50
N LEU A 188 5.25 5.46 -9.43
CA LEU A 188 4.03 4.79 -9.01
C LEU A 188 2.94 4.92 -10.08
N TRP A 189 1.99 3.98 -10.10
CA TRP A 189 0.83 4.01 -10.98
C TRP A 189 -0.43 4.05 -10.14
N PHE A 190 -1.12 5.16 -10.18
CA PHE A 190 -2.38 5.36 -9.46
C PHE A 190 -3.58 5.19 -10.38
N SER A 191 -4.56 4.38 -9.97
CA SER A 191 -5.85 4.24 -10.64
C SER A 191 -6.96 4.69 -9.70
N PRO A 192 -7.81 5.66 -10.10
CA PRO A 192 -8.98 6.06 -9.32
C PRO A 192 -9.84 4.87 -8.91
N PHE A 193 -10.37 4.88 -7.69
CA PHE A 193 -11.22 3.83 -7.12
C PHE A 193 -10.53 2.46 -6.93
N VAL A 194 -9.27 2.32 -7.34
CA VAL A 194 -8.45 1.11 -7.18
C VAL A 194 -7.32 1.35 -6.19
N GLY A 195 -6.68 2.51 -6.26
CA GLY A 195 -5.46 2.84 -5.53
C GLY A 195 -4.19 2.61 -6.35
N GLU A 196 -3.11 2.23 -5.71
CA GLU A 196 -1.84 1.97 -6.36
C GLU A 196 -1.88 0.65 -7.12
N VAL A 197 -1.72 0.71 -8.44
CA VAL A 197 -1.56 -0.45 -9.34
C VAL A 197 -0.09 -0.86 -9.41
N ARG A 198 0.81 0.09 -9.26
CA ARG A 198 2.24 -0.10 -8.96
C ARG A 198 2.62 0.81 -7.82
N SER A 199 3.10 0.24 -6.74
CA SER A 199 3.54 1.03 -5.59
C SER A 199 4.90 1.70 -5.85
N PRO A 200 5.28 2.68 -5.03
CA PRO A 200 6.62 3.27 -5.08
C PRO A 200 7.76 2.26 -4.90
N GLU A 201 7.53 1.17 -4.20
CA GLU A 201 8.48 0.08 -3.96
C GLU A 201 8.55 -0.94 -5.12
N ALA A 202 7.97 -0.60 -6.29
CA ALA A 202 7.86 -1.47 -7.47
C ALA A 202 7.05 -2.76 -7.22
N LEU A 203 6.05 -2.70 -6.33
CA LEU A 203 5.09 -3.78 -6.14
C LEU A 203 3.95 -3.62 -7.15
N LEU A 204 3.68 -4.66 -7.95
CA LEU A 204 2.58 -4.71 -8.89
C LEU A 204 1.34 -5.35 -8.26
N LEU A 205 0.17 -4.74 -8.48
CA LEU A 205 -1.12 -5.26 -8.05
C LEU A 205 -1.41 -6.60 -8.74
N THR A 206 -1.62 -7.65 -7.93
CA THR A 206 -1.97 -9.00 -8.40
C THR A 206 -3.42 -9.37 -8.09
N GLY A 207 -4.05 -8.69 -7.12
CA GLY A 207 -5.44 -8.93 -6.76
C GLY A 207 -5.99 -7.93 -5.75
N ARG A 208 -7.30 -7.95 -5.56
CA ARG A 208 -8.01 -7.15 -4.56
C ARG A 208 -9.30 -7.85 -4.16
N ASN A 209 -9.78 -7.59 -2.93
CA ASN A 209 -11.02 -8.19 -2.41
C ASN A 209 -12.28 -7.35 -2.71
N PHE A 210 -12.21 -6.37 -3.57
CA PHE A 210 -13.32 -5.50 -3.93
C PHE A 210 -13.36 -5.24 -5.44
N THR A 211 -14.53 -4.85 -5.93
CA THR A 211 -14.75 -4.43 -7.31
C THR A 211 -15.10 -2.95 -7.34
N THR A 212 -14.59 -2.25 -8.35
CA THR A 212 -15.05 -0.90 -8.67
C THR A 212 -16.25 -1.03 -9.60
N ARG A 213 -17.33 -0.26 -9.41
CA ARG A 213 -18.34 -0.14 -10.45
C ARG A 213 -17.64 0.41 -11.68
N SER A 214 -17.66 -0.35 -12.77
CA SER A 214 -17.35 0.20 -14.08
C SER A 214 -18.36 1.35 -14.29
N GLY A 215 -17.86 2.58 -14.28
CA GLY A 215 -18.68 3.71 -14.68
C GLY A 215 -19.11 3.45 -16.11
N GLY A 216 -20.41 3.13 -16.31
CA GLY A 216 -21.01 3.19 -17.62
C GLY A 216 -20.88 4.64 -18.09
N GLN A 217 -20.10 4.84 -19.13
CA GLN A 217 -20.23 6.01 -20.01
C GLN A 217 -21.38 5.77 -20.96
#